data_fe60a184369bc032a16bd322c062aa40
#
_entry.id   fe60a184369bc032a16bd322c062aa40
#
_cell.length_a   1.000
_cell.length_b   1.000
_cell.length_c   1.000
_cell.angle_alpha   90.00
_cell.angle_beta   90.00
_cell.angle_gamma   90.00
#
_symmetry.space_group_name_H-M   'P 1'
#
loop_
_entity.id
_entity.type
_entity.pdbx_description
1 polymer ?
#
loop_
_entity_poly.entity_id
_entity_poly.type
_entity_poly.pdbx_seq_one_letter_code
_entity_poly.pdbx_strand_id
1 'polypeptide(L)'
;EIWYTRAMKIEDTIKKAIILGATGGIGRQLAKELARSLDHLVLVGRDADKLSQVQKELTGSKARLSILTLDMLDQVALEAFVENLDADLLVNCAGLSYFSRGSDLDSASEQDLWQVNYHVPVQLIKQLVKKNQKIHLVQLSSLAALFPHPYLAAYSASKAALQTYTLALQEELKQSDSPIQLGLYILGPVQTAILPPKLVEALGGGRLQMKPEKVAQQLIRFIERDTSYAIIGLRYRLLVWLGSMLPQRWIIRVL
;
A
#
# COMPACT_ATOMS: atom_id res chain seq x y z
N GLU A 1 23.61 -9.54 -16.99
CA GLU A 1 23.56 -10.81 -16.25
C GLU A 1 22.28 -10.83 -15.39
N ILE A 2 21.35 -11.71 -15.77
CA ILE A 2 20.11 -11.91 -15.01
C ILE A 2 20.48 -12.81 -13.83
N TRP A 3 20.76 -12.21 -12.67
CA TRP A 3 20.95 -12.95 -11.43
C TRP A 3 19.62 -13.59 -11.04
N TYR A 4 19.55 -14.90 -11.19
CA TYR A 4 18.48 -15.74 -10.70
C TYR A 4 18.68 -15.89 -9.17
N THR A 5 18.33 -14.86 -8.41
CA THR A 5 18.23 -14.98 -6.96
C THR A 5 17.09 -15.95 -6.67
N ARG A 6 17.42 -17.08 -6.04
CA ARG A 6 16.43 -18.06 -5.58
C ARG A 6 15.42 -17.31 -4.72
N ALA A 7 14.16 -17.26 -5.14
CA ALA A 7 13.10 -16.64 -4.35
C ALA A 7 13.10 -17.29 -2.95
N MET A 8 13.39 -16.50 -1.92
CA MET A 8 13.32 -16.96 -0.54
C MET A 8 11.83 -17.00 -0.16
N LYS A 9 11.43 -18.03 0.58
CA LYS A 9 10.08 -18.02 1.14
C LYS A 9 9.97 -16.95 2.20
N ILE A 10 8.83 -16.27 2.26
CA ILE A 10 8.58 -15.19 3.21
C ILE A 10 8.83 -15.62 4.66
N GLU A 11 8.48 -16.87 5.01
CA GLU A 11 8.65 -17.47 6.32
C GLU A 11 10.12 -17.67 6.75
N ASP A 12 11.07 -17.67 5.82
CA ASP A 12 12.49 -17.82 6.11
C ASP A 12 13.12 -16.53 6.62
N THR A 13 12.58 -15.37 6.18
CA THR A 13 13.17 -14.05 6.45
C THR A 13 12.29 -13.15 7.31
N ILE A 14 10.98 -13.37 7.31
CA ILE A 14 9.99 -12.54 8.02
C ILE A 14 9.30 -13.40 9.07
N LYS A 15 9.44 -13.02 10.33
CA LYS A 15 8.77 -13.69 11.46
C LYS A 15 7.59 -12.88 11.96
N LYS A 16 7.74 -11.54 11.99
CA LYS A 16 6.73 -10.61 12.46
C LYS A 16 6.37 -9.60 11.39
N ALA A 17 5.09 -9.51 11.06
CA ALA A 17 4.58 -8.51 10.13
C ALA A 17 3.51 -7.62 10.76
N ILE A 18 3.44 -6.38 10.28
CA ILE A 18 2.40 -5.40 10.61
C ILE A 18 1.69 -5.01 9.32
N ILE A 19 0.35 -5.00 9.33
CA ILE A 19 -0.47 -4.53 8.21
C ILE A 19 -1.26 -3.30 8.67
N LEU A 20 -0.91 -2.12 8.15
CA LEU A 20 -1.73 -0.92 8.31
C LEU A 20 -2.90 -0.98 7.32
N GLY A 21 -4.12 -0.70 7.79
CA GLY A 21 -5.33 -0.85 6.98
C GLY A 21 -5.77 -2.31 6.80
N ALA A 22 -5.54 -3.15 7.81
CA ALA A 22 -5.84 -4.59 7.79
C ALA A 22 -7.33 -4.92 7.60
N THR A 23 -8.24 -3.98 7.86
CA THR A 23 -9.69 -4.13 7.65
C THR A 23 -10.13 -3.83 6.22
N GLY A 24 -9.25 -3.23 5.40
CA GLY A 24 -9.50 -2.93 3.99
C GLY A 24 -9.42 -4.18 3.10
N GLY A 25 -9.96 -4.11 1.88
CA GLY A 25 -10.03 -5.25 0.98
C GLY A 25 -8.68 -5.92 0.73
N ILE A 26 -7.62 -5.15 0.45
CA ILE A 26 -6.27 -5.68 0.20
C ILE A 26 -5.63 -6.15 1.51
N GLY A 27 -5.66 -5.32 2.56
CA GLY A 27 -5.06 -5.64 3.85
C GLY A 27 -5.62 -6.92 4.47
N ARG A 28 -6.95 -7.13 4.38
CA ARG A 28 -7.62 -8.36 4.87
C ARG A 28 -7.17 -9.61 4.11
N GLN A 29 -7.01 -9.53 2.79
CA GLN A 29 -6.54 -10.68 2.01
C GLN A 29 -5.05 -10.93 2.24
N LEU A 30 -4.25 -9.88 2.36
CA LEU A 30 -2.85 -10.01 2.72
C LEU A 30 -2.68 -10.65 4.11
N ALA A 31 -3.52 -10.24 5.08
CA ALA A 31 -3.55 -10.86 6.41
C ALA A 31 -3.85 -12.36 6.34
N LYS A 32 -4.81 -12.79 5.49
CA LYS A 32 -5.12 -14.21 5.30
C LYS A 32 -3.94 -15.02 4.75
N GLU A 33 -3.20 -14.47 3.81
CA GLU A 33 -2.04 -15.15 3.24
C GLU A 33 -0.87 -15.19 4.23
N LEU A 34 -0.54 -14.07 4.88
CA LEU A 34 0.58 -13.98 5.83
C LEU A 34 0.35 -14.80 7.11
N ALA A 35 -0.88 -14.86 7.60
CA ALA A 35 -1.21 -15.63 8.80
C ALA A 35 -0.93 -17.14 8.68
N ARG A 36 -0.82 -17.67 7.46
CA ARG A 36 -0.52 -19.09 7.20
C ARG A 36 0.95 -19.46 7.40
N SER A 37 1.84 -18.48 7.30
CA SER A 37 3.29 -18.74 7.25
C SER A 37 4.06 -18.09 8.39
N LEU A 38 3.65 -16.89 8.84
CA LEU A 38 4.40 -16.11 9.82
C LEU A 38 4.19 -16.61 11.26
N ASP A 39 5.07 -16.19 12.15
CA ASP A 39 4.97 -16.50 13.58
C ASP A 39 4.08 -15.46 14.30
N HIS A 40 4.13 -14.18 13.89
CA HIS A 40 3.31 -13.11 14.48
C HIS A 40 2.80 -12.13 13.42
N LEU A 41 1.51 -11.82 13.47
CA LEU A 41 0.87 -10.85 12.60
C LEU A 41 0.09 -9.82 13.42
N VAL A 42 0.42 -8.55 13.23
CA VAL A 42 -0.27 -7.42 13.87
C VAL A 42 -1.19 -6.76 12.85
N LEU A 43 -2.47 -6.74 13.15
CA LEU A 43 -3.51 -6.12 12.34
C LEU A 43 -3.80 -4.72 12.88
N VAL A 44 -3.57 -3.69 12.05
CA VAL A 44 -3.73 -2.29 12.45
C VAL A 44 -4.83 -1.63 11.62
N GLY A 45 -5.71 -0.89 12.28
CA GLY A 45 -6.80 -0.15 11.66
C GLY A 45 -7.55 0.73 12.66
N ARG A 46 -8.43 1.60 12.20
CA ARG A 46 -9.14 2.56 13.05
C ARG A 46 -10.40 2.01 13.74
N ASP A 47 -10.91 0.87 13.29
CA ASP A 47 -12.20 0.28 13.73
C ASP A 47 -11.90 -1.04 14.46
N ALA A 48 -12.03 -1.03 15.80
CA ALA A 48 -11.73 -2.17 16.65
C ALA A 48 -12.65 -3.38 16.39
N ASP A 49 -13.91 -3.14 16.06
CA ASP A 49 -14.87 -4.23 15.80
C ASP A 49 -14.52 -4.95 14.48
N LYS A 50 -14.20 -4.19 13.44
CA LYS A 50 -13.73 -4.77 12.17
C LYS A 50 -12.40 -5.50 12.31
N LEU A 51 -11.46 -4.98 13.12
CA LEU A 51 -10.22 -5.69 13.42
C LEU A 51 -10.48 -7.01 14.13
N SER A 52 -11.36 -7.01 15.13
CA SER A 52 -11.79 -8.23 15.85
C SER A 52 -12.46 -9.24 14.92
N GLN A 53 -13.26 -8.77 13.96
CA GLN A 53 -13.85 -9.64 12.93
C GLN A 53 -12.78 -10.28 12.05
N VAL A 54 -11.82 -9.51 11.55
CA VAL A 54 -10.70 -10.05 10.75
C VAL A 54 -9.88 -11.04 11.56
N GLN A 55 -9.59 -10.74 12.84
CA GLN A 55 -8.89 -11.65 13.73
C GLN A 55 -9.63 -12.98 13.91
N LYS A 56 -10.94 -12.94 14.11
CA LYS A 56 -11.80 -14.16 14.22
C LYS A 56 -11.74 -15.01 12.94
N GLU A 57 -11.75 -14.39 11.76
CA GLU A 57 -11.67 -15.10 10.48
C GLU A 57 -10.32 -15.82 10.28
N LEU A 58 -9.29 -15.36 10.97
CA LEU A 58 -7.95 -15.92 10.91
C LEU A 58 -7.67 -16.91 12.06
N THR A 59 -8.67 -17.21 12.90
CA THR A 59 -8.53 -18.17 13.99
C THR A 59 -8.13 -19.54 13.45
N GLY A 60 -7.14 -20.18 14.10
CA GLY A 60 -6.58 -21.45 13.65
C GLY A 60 -5.48 -21.33 12.59
N SER A 61 -5.10 -20.12 12.17
CA SER A 61 -3.89 -19.91 11.38
C SER A 61 -2.62 -20.15 12.21
N LYS A 62 -1.47 -20.29 11.55
CA LYS A 62 -0.18 -20.50 12.23
C LYS A 62 0.23 -19.29 13.07
N ALA A 63 0.00 -18.06 12.57
CA ALA A 63 0.47 -16.85 13.20
C ALA A 63 -0.26 -16.56 14.51
N ARG A 64 0.48 -16.13 15.53
CA ARG A 64 -0.10 -15.39 16.66
C ARG A 64 -0.65 -14.06 16.13
N LEU A 65 -1.92 -13.78 16.41
CA LEU A 65 -2.59 -12.57 15.93
C LEU A 65 -2.71 -11.53 17.05
N SER A 66 -2.31 -10.31 16.75
CA SER A 66 -2.55 -9.14 17.58
C SER A 66 -3.33 -8.09 16.80
N ILE A 67 -4.18 -7.32 17.48
CA ILE A 67 -4.88 -6.18 16.90
C ILE A 67 -4.42 -4.90 17.58
N LEU A 68 -4.31 -3.82 16.81
CA LEU A 68 -4.00 -2.48 17.31
C LEU A 68 -4.94 -1.48 16.65
N THR A 69 -5.74 -0.80 17.47
CA THR A 69 -6.56 0.30 16.99
C THR A 69 -5.71 1.56 16.85
N LEU A 70 -5.63 2.08 15.64
CA LEU A 70 -4.87 3.29 15.32
C LEU A 70 -5.62 4.12 14.29
N ASP A 71 -5.97 5.34 14.65
CA ASP A 71 -6.35 6.37 13.69
C ASP A 71 -5.09 7.11 13.21
N MET A 72 -4.86 7.11 11.91
CA MET A 72 -3.70 7.78 11.30
C MET A 72 -3.83 9.31 11.30
N LEU A 73 -5.00 9.85 11.66
CA LEU A 73 -5.21 11.28 11.87
C LEU A 73 -4.87 11.69 13.32
N ASP A 74 -4.77 10.74 14.25
CA ASP A 74 -4.29 11.01 15.61
C ASP A 74 -2.75 11.00 15.63
N GLN A 75 -2.18 12.20 15.64
CA GLN A 75 -0.73 12.39 15.58
C GLN A 75 -0.01 11.79 16.80
N VAL A 76 -0.60 11.88 18.00
CA VAL A 76 0.01 11.35 19.24
C VAL A 76 0.02 9.82 19.20
N ALA A 77 -1.09 9.20 18.83
CA ALA A 77 -1.17 7.75 18.70
C ALA A 77 -0.24 7.23 17.58
N LEU A 78 -0.11 7.97 16.48
CA LEU A 78 0.80 7.62 15.38
C LEU A 78 2.27 7.69 15.81
N GLU A 79 2.68 8.74 16.53
CA GLU A 79 4.04 8.88 17.05
C GLU A 79 4.38 7.74 18.01
N ALA A 80 3.50 7.43 18.96
CA ALA A 80 3.67 6.30 19.88
C ALA A 80 3.75 4.96 19.15
N PHE A 81 2.93 4.76 18.10
CA PHE A 81 3.00 3.56 17.26
C PHE A 81 4.36 3.43 16.59
N VAL A 82 4.82 4.51 15.94
CA VAL A 82 6.10 4.51 15.20
C VAL A 82 7.28 4.33 16.14
N GLU A 83 7.24 4.94 17.32
CA GLU A 83 8.29 4.81 18.33
C GLU A 83 8.43 3.37 18.82
N ASN A 84 7.32 2.66 18.97
CA ASN A 84 7.28 1.27 19.45
C ASN A 84 7.22 0.24 18.29
N LEU A 85 7.42 0.69 17.05
CA LEU A 85 7.37 -0.21 15.90
C LEU A 85 8.54 -1.20 15.94
N ASP A 86 8.19 -2.48 15.97
CA ASP A 86 9.10 -3.61 15.91
C ASP A 86 8.49 -4.69 15.02
N ALA A 87 9.05 -4.90 13.82
CA ALA A 87 8.62 -5.89 12.85
C ALA A 87 9.70 -6.10 11.77
N ASP A 88 9.68 -7.25 11.11
CA ASP A 88 10.50 -7.54 9.93
C ASP A 88 9.86 -7.01 8.65
N LEU A 89 8.52 -6.94 8.62
CA LEU A 89 7.72 -6.45 7.49
C LEU A 89 6.63 -5.48 7.97
N LEU A 90 6.56 -4.32 7.34
CA LEU A 90 5.43 -3.39 7.48
C LEU A 90 4.80 -3.14 6.11
N VAL A 91 3.52 -3.53 5.95
CA VAL A 91 2.77 -3.24 4.72
C VAL A 91 1.74 -2.16 4.97
N ASN A 92 1.91 -1.02 4.32
CA ASN A 92 0.96 0.08 4.38
C ASN A 92 -0.12 -0.07 3.30
N CYS A 93 -1.25 -0.68 3.68
CA CYS A 93 -2.46 -0.80 2.85
C CYS A 93 -3.48 0.32 3.12
N ALA A 94 -3.17 1.24 4.03
CA ALA A 94 -4.08 2.33 4.36
C ALA A 94 -4.10 3.38 3.24
N GLY A 95 -5.25 4.01 3.08
CA GLY A 95 -5.42 5.09 2.11
C GLY A 95 -6.85 5.63 2.13
N LEU A 96 -6.99 6.89 1.76
CA LEU A 96 -8.25 7.58 1.56
C LEU A 96 -8.41 7.99 0.09
N SER A 97 -9.64 8.01 -0.38
CA SER A 97 -9.99 8.51 -1.71
C SER A 97 -11.35 9.17 -1.67
N TYR A 98 -11.47 10.35 -2.25
CA TYR A 98 -12.71 11.07 -2.44
C TYR A 98 -12.95 11.28 -3.94
N PHE A 99 -14.14 10.94 -4.39
CA PHE A 99 -14.56 11.12 -5.78
C PHE A 99 -15.41 12.37 -5.90
N SER A 100 -14.76 13.48 -6.21
CA SER A 100 -15.39 14.79 -6.41
C SER A 100 -14.63 15.61 -7.43
N ARG A 101 -15.24 16.70 -7.95
CA ARG A 101 -14.45 17.69 -8.69
C ARG A 101 -13.37 18.26 -7.76
N GLY A 102 -12.18 18.54 -8.29
CA GLY A 102 -11.09 19.07 -7.49
C GLY A 102 -11.43 20.42 -6.81
N SER A 103 -12.31 21.22 -7.44
CA SER A 103 -12.83 22.48 -6.87
C SER A 103 -13.83 22.31 -5.74
N ASP A 104 -14.46 21.13 -5.62
CA ASP A 104 -15.60 20.88 -4.74
C ASP A 104 -15.21 20.02 -3.52
N LEU A 105 -13.97 19.52 -3.49
CA LEU A 105 -13.46 18.80 -2.32
C LEU A 105 -13.20 19.80 -1.20
N ASP A 106 -13.83 19.60 -0.06
CA ASP A 106 -13.63 20.46 1.10
C ASP A 106 -12.21 20.32 1.67
N SER A 107 -11.72 21.41 2.28
CA SER A 107 -10.34 21.48 2.75
C SER A 107 -10.03 20.46 3.85
N ALA A 108 -10.98 20.08 4.69
CA ALA A 108 -10.76 19.10 5.76
C ALA A 108 -10.58 17.70 5.17
N SER A 109 -11.45 17.28 4.25
CA SER A 109 -11.32 16.01 3.52
C SER A 109 -10.02 15.93 2.73
N GLU A 110 -9.61 17.05 2.10
CA GLU A 110 -8.34 17.09 1.38
C GLU A 110 -7.14 16.96 2.33
N GLN A 111 -7.15 17.65 3.48
CA GLN A 111 -6.11 17.51 4.50
C GLN A 111 -6.00 16.08 5.03
N ASP A 112 -7.12 15.45 5.38
CA ASP A 112 -7.16 14.05 5.83
C ASP A 112 -6.56 13.10 4.79
N LEU A 113 -6.90 13.33 3.52
CA LEU A 113 -6.37 12.55 2.40
C LEU A 113 -4.85 12.69 2.28
N TRP A 114 -4.32 13.92 2.34
CA TRP A 114 -2.88 14.15 2.32
C TRP A 114 -2.19 13.55 3.54
N GLN A 115 -2.79 13.69 4.73
CA GLN A 115 -2.27 13.11 5.95
C GLN A 115 -2.10 11.59 5.81
N VAL A 116 -3.17 10.87 5.44
CA VAL A 116 -3.15 9.41 5.37
C VAL A 116 -2.33 8.89 4.18
N ASN A 117 -2.43 9.53 3.00
CA ASN A 117 -1.82 8.99 1.78
C ASN A 117 -0.36 9.39 1.59
N TYR A 118 0.11 10.47 2.23
CA TYR A 118 1.46 11.00 2.03
C TYR A 118 2.22 11.24 3.33
N HIS A 119 1.68 12.08 4.25
CA HIS A 119 2.45 12.48 5.44
C HIS A 119 2.75 11.31 6.37
N VAL A 120 1.75 10.47 6.67
CA VAL A 120 1.93 9.27 7.51
C VAL A 120 2.94 8.29 6.89
N PRO A 121 2.82 7.87 5.62
CA PRO A 121 3.84 7.05 4.96
C PRO A 121 5.25 7.62 5.04
N VAL A 122 5.41 8.92 4.78
CA VAL A 122 6.71 9.60 4.84
C VAL A 122 7.25 9.65 6.27
N GLN A 123 6.41 9.91 7.27
CA GLN A 123 6.79 9.90 8.67
C GLN A 123 7.27 8.50 9.11
N LEU A 124 6.55 7.43 8.72
CA LEU A 124 6.96 6.05 8.97
C LEU A 124 8.36 5.77 8.39
N ILE A 125 8.58 6.13 7.12
CA ILE A 125 9.87 5.93 6.47
C ILE A 125 10.99 6.68 7.23
N LYS A 126 10.80 7.97 7.49
CA LYS A 126 11.80 8.81 8.18
C LYS A 126 12.19 8.26 9.55
N GLN A 127 11.21 7.80 10.32
CA GLN A 127 11.46 7.25 11.66
C GLN A 127 12.17 5.89 11.60
N LEU A 128 11.81 5.03 10.64
CA LEU A 128 12.52 3.76 10.45
C LEU A 128 13.97 3.99 10.02
N VAL A 129 14.20 4.95 9.12
CA VAL A 129 15.57 5.37 8.72
C VAL A 129 16.36 5.86 9.94
N LYS A 130 15.76 6.73 10.76
CA LYS A 130 16.40 7.25 11.99
C LYS A 130 16.74 6.13 12.98
N LYS A 131 15.87 5.11 13.10
CA LYS A 131 16.13 3.94 13.96
C LYS A 131 17.17 2.99 13.41
N ASN A 132 17.52 3.11 12.12
CA ASN A 132 18.39 2.18 11.40
C ASN A 132 17.97 0.71 11.58
N GLN A 133 16.65 0.46 11.59
CA GLN A 133 16.05 -0.85 11.84
C GLN A 133 16.04 -1.66 10.56
N LYS A 134 16.47 -2.92 10.62
CA LYS A 134 16.30 -3.86 9.51
C LYS A 134 14.82 -4.17 9.34
N ILE A 135 14.22 -3.72 8.27
CA ILE A 135 12.80 -3.91 7.98
C ILE A 135 12.51 -3.83 6.47
N HIS A 136 11.56 -4.61 6.01
CA HIS A 136 10.97 -4.42 4.69
C HIS A 136 9.70 -3.57 4.84
N LEU A 137 9.74 -2.32 4.37
CA LEU A 137 8.60 -1.41 4.35
C LEU A 137 7.97 -1.38 2.96
N VAL A 138 6.71 -1.75 2.86
CA VAL A 138 5.95 -1.78 1.60
C VAL A 138 4.95 -0.63 1.56
N GLN A 139 5.05 0.19 0.51
CA GLN A 139 4.11 1.26 0.20
C GLN A 139 3.26 0.92 -1.03
N LEU A 140 1.96 1.19 -0.95
CA LEU A 140 1.04 0.99 -2.06
C LEU A 140 0.68 2.33 -2.71
N SER A 141 1.04 2.47 -3.98
CA SER A 141 0.61 3.56 -4.85
C SER A 141 -0.49 3.10 -5.80
N SER A 142 -0.84 3.91 -6.76
CA SER A 142 -1.94 3.68 -7.70
C SER A 142 -1.55 4.05 -9.12
N LEU A 143 -2.19 3.45 -10.12
CA LEU A 143 -2.13 3.95 -11.50
C LEU A 143 -2.58 5.40 -11.63
N ALA A 144 -3.44 5.88 -10.72
CA ALA A 144 -3.83 7.28 -10.66
C ALA A 144 -2.65 8.25 -10.37
N ALA A 145 -1.53 7.75 -9.84
CA ALA A 145 -0.29 8.50 -9.72
C ALA A 145 0.41 8.74 -11.07
N LEU A 146 0.24 7.80 -12.00
CA LEU A 146 0.85 7.85 -13.33
C LEU A 146 -0.10 8.49 -14.36
N PHE A 147 -1.38 8.17 -14.23
CA PHE A 147 -2.45 8.64 -15.10
C PHE A 147 -3.55 9.28 -14.25
N PRO A 148 -3.46 10.60 -13.98
CA PRO A 148 -4.44 11.31 -13.17
C PRO A 148 -5.85 11.18 -13.76
N HIS A 149 -6.81 10.80 -12.91
CA HIS A 149 -8.19 10.62 -13.33
C HIS A 149 -9.03 11.86 -12.94
N PRO A 150 -9.91 12.37 -13.82
CA PRO A 150 -10.91 13.37 -13.43
C PRO A 150 -11.69 12.92 -12.19
N TYR A 151 -12.06 13.84 -11.33
CA TYR A 151 -12.71 13.61 -10.03
C TYR A 151 -11.87 12.91 -8.95
N LEU A 152 -10.60 12.59 -9.24
CA LEU A 152 -9.63 12.03 -8.29
C LEU A 152 -8.37 12.91 -8.17
N ALA A 153 -8.47 14.22 -8.41
CA ALA A 153 -7.30 15.11 -8.49
C ALA A 153 -6.41 15.05 -7.24
N ALA A 154 -6.98 15.26 -6.05
CA ALA A 154 -6.23 15.22 -4.79
C ALA A 154 -5.67 13.82 -4.49
N TYR A 155 -6.44 12.76 -4.75
CA TYR A 155 -5.97 11.39 -4.62
C TYR A 155 -4.78 11.09 -5.54
N SER A 156 -4.90 11.44 -6.82
CA SER A 156 -3.84 11.25 -7.81
C SER A 156 -2.56 11.99 -7.40
N ALA A 157 -2.70 13.25 -6.98
CA ALA A 157 -1.59 14.07 -6.51
C ALA A 157 -0.90 13.46 -5.28
N SER A 158 -1.66 13.03 -4.28
CA SER A 158 -1.10 12.42 -3.06
C SER A 158 -0.36 11.11 -3.34
N LYS A 159 -0.89 10.26 -4.24
CA LYS A 159 -0.22 9.01 -4.63
C LYS A 159 0.99 9.26 -5.53
N ALA A 160 0.98 10.29 -6.37
CA ALA A 160 2.15 10.71 -7.14
C ALA A 160 3.26 11.26 -6.25
N ALA A 161 2.92 12.07 -5.24
CA ALA A 161 3.86 12.57 -4.25
C ALA A 161 4.52 11.43 -3.47
N LEU A 162 3.74 10.47 -2.95
CA LEU A 162 4.26 9.29 -2.27
C LEU A 162 5.19 8.47 -3.18
N GLN A 163 4.78 8.25 -4.42
CA GLN A 163 5.58 7.50 -5.39
C GLN A 163 6.93 8.17 -5.66
N THR A 164 6.92 9.46 -5.98
CA THR A 164 8.14 10.24 -6.26
C THR A 164 9.07 10.24 -5.06
N TYR A 165 8.54 10.51 -3.86
CA TYR A 165 9.30 10.49 -2.61
C TYR A 165 9.94 9.12 -2.36
N THR A 166 9.14 8.04 -2.50
CA THR A 166 9.61 6.68 -2.23
C THR A 166 10.71 6.26 -3.20
N LEU A 167 10.56 6.56 -4.50
CA LEU A 167 11.56 6.22 -5.52
C LEU A 167 12.89 6.97 -5.29
N ALA A 168 12.84 8.27 -4.98
CA ALA A 168 14.04 9.03 -4.67
C ALA A 168 14.77 8.46 -3.44
N LEU A 169 14.02 8.18 -2.38
CA LEU A 169 14.59 7.66 -1.14
C LEU A 169 15.12 6.23 -1.29
N GLN A 170 14.56 5.39 -2.15
CA GLN A 170 15.12 4.07 -2.44
C GLN A 170 16.59 4.16 -2.90
N GLU A 171 16.91 5.14 -3.75
CA GLU A 171 18.29 5.35 -4.22
C GLU A 171 19.20 5.91 -3.13
N GLU A 172 18.71 6.82 -2.28
CA GLU A 172 19.48 7.32 -1.12
C GLU A 172 19.80 6.19 -0.12
N LEU A 173 18.84 5.31 0.16
CA LEU A 173 19.01 4.18 1.07
C LEU A 173 20.04 3.16 0.53
N LYS A 174 20.06 2.91 -0.77
CA LYS A 174 21.08 2.05 -1.41
C LYS A 174 22.48 2.64 -1.28
N GLN A 175 22.61 3.96 -1.46
CA GLN A 175 23.91 4.65 -1.37
C GLN A 175 24.45 4.70 0.06
N SER A 176 23.58 4.63 1.08
CA SER A 176 23.96 4.67 2.49
C SER A 176 24.07 3.30 3.16
N ASP A 177 24.02 2.21 2.39
CA ASP A 177 24.02 0.82 2.91
C ASP A 177 22.99 0.61 4.04
N SER A 178 21.83 1.26 3.91
CA SER A 178 20.74 1.19 4.90
C SER A 178 20.18 -0.23 4.99
N PRO A 179 19.88 -0.75 6.19
CA PRO A 179 19.26 -2.06 6.36
C PRO A 179 17.78 -2.09 5.98
N ILE A 180 17.21 -0.93 5.57
CA ILE A 180 15.81 -0.81 5.22
C ILE A 180 15.60 -1.19 3.77
N GLN A 181 14.73 -2.16 3.54
CA GLN A 181 14.20 -2.48 2.21
C GLN A 181 12.90 -1.72 2.00
N LEU A 182 12.88 -0.82 1.04
CA LEU A 182 11.70 -0.02 0.73
C LEU A 182 11.07 -0.49 -0.58
N GLY A 183 9.88 -1.08 -0.50
CA GLY A 183 9.10 -1.56 -1.64
C GLY A 183 7.99 -0.56 -2.03
N LEU A 184 7.85 -0.28 -3.34
CA LEU A 184 6.77 0.54 -3.89
C LEU A 184 6.00 -0.24 -4.95
N TYR A 185 4.72 -0.50 -4.71
CA TYR A 185 3.91 -1.25 -5.65
C TYR A 185 2.73 -0.44 -6.16
N ILE A 186 2.62 -0.35 -7.48
CA ILE A 186 1.60 0.42 -8.20
C ILE A 186 0.41 -0.48 -8.47
N LEU A 187 -0.76 -0.10 -7.96
CA LEU A 187 -2.00 -0.85 -8.12
C LEU A 187 -2.87 -0.24 -9.23
N GLY A 188 -3.42 -1.12 -10.07
CA GLY A 188 -4.60 -0.77 -10.87
C GLY A 188 -5.87 -0.75 -10.02
N PRO A 189 -7.06 -0.56 -10.62
CA PRO A 189 -8.33 -0.67 -9.92
C PRO A 189 -8.49 -2.04 -9.25
N VAL A 190 -8.83 -2.05 -7.95
CA VAL A 190 -9.04 -3.25 -7.14
C VAL A 190 -10.46 -3.23 -6.58
N GLN A 191 -11.12 -4.37 -6.51
CA GLN A 191 -12.48 -4.53 -5.94
C GLN A 191 -12.46 -4.29 -4.43
N THR A 192 -12.46 -3.02 -4.03
CA THR A 192 -12.43 -2.57 -2.65
C THR A 192 -13.36 -1.38 -2.45
N ALA A 193 -13.73 -1.10 -1.21
CA ALA A 193 -14.60 0.02 -0.87
C ALA A 193 -13.98 1.42 -1.12
N ILE A 194 -12.69 1.48 -1.46
CA ILE A 194 -12.01 2.75 -1.77
C ILE A 194 -12.47 3.36 -3.11
N LEU A 195 -12.98 2.52 -4.03
CA LEU A 195 -13.50 2.98 -5.32
C LEU A 195 -15.02 3.23 -5.20
N PRO A 196 -15.48 4.47 -5.43
CA PRO A 196 -16.91 4.76 -5.41
C PRO A 196 -17.65 4.06 -6.55
N PRO A 197 -18.93 3.65 -6.36
CA PRO A 197 -19.71 2.93 -7.37
C PRO A 197 -19.76 3.61 -8.74
N LYS A 198 -19.88 4.93 -8.78
CA LYS A 198 -19.87 5.72 -10.02
C LYS A 198 -18.58 5.56 -10.82
N LEU A 199 -17.42 5.51 -10.14
CA LEU A 199 -16.14 5.28 -10.79
C LEU A 199 -16.01 3.83 -11.27
N VAL A 200 -16.50 2.87 -10.49
CA VAL A 200 -16.55 1.45 -10.90
C VAL A 200 -17.35 1.28 -12.18
N GLU A 201 -18.49 1.94 -12.30
CA GLU A 201 -19.34 1.92 -13.49
C GLU A 201 -18.63 2.57 -14.70
N ALA A 202 -18.03 3.74 -14.51
CA ALA A 202 -17.25 4.43 -15.54
C ALA A 202 -16.05 3.60 -16.04
N LEU A 203 -15.44 2.79 -15.17
CA LEU A 203 -14.37 1.85 -15.51
C LEU A 203 -14.88 0.50 -16.07
N GLY A 204 -16.11 0.42 -16.58
CA GLY A 204 -16.66 -0.77 -17.22
C GLY A 204 -17.23 -1.82 -16.25
N GLY A 205 -17.83 -1.39 -15.14
CA GLY A 205 -18.60 -2.25 -14.25
C GLY A 205 -17.79 -3.32 -13.52
N GLY A 206 -16.56 -3.02 -13.17
CA GLY A 206 -15.71 -3.94 -12.40
C GLY A 206 -14.90 -4.95 -13.25
N ARG A 207 -15.12 -5.04 -14.56
CA ARG A 207 -14.36 -5.95 -15.44
C ARG A 207 -12.86 -5.65 -15.46
N LEU A 208 -12.50 -4.40 -15.30
CA LEU A 208 -11.10 -3.97 -15.23
C LEU A 208 -10.50 -4.07 -13.82
N GLN A 209 -11.30 -4.33 -12.80
CA GLN A 209 -10.80 -4.42 -11.43
C GLN A 209 -10.11 -5.76 -11.16
N MET A 210 -9.08 -5.73 -10.35
CA MET A 210 -8.45 -6.94 -9.80
C MET A 210 -9.18 -7.40 -8.54
N LYS A 211 -9.23 -8.70 -8.31
CA LYS A 211 -9.66 -9.24 -7.02
C LYS A 211 -8.58 -8.99 -5.96
N PRO A 212 -8.94 -8.55 -4.74
CA PRO A 212 -7.99 -8.31 -3.65
C PRO A 212 -7.09 -9.51 -3.35
N GLU A 213 -7.59 -10.74 -3.49
CA GLU A 213 -6.84 -11.98 -3.28
C GLU A 213 -5.66 -12.09 -4.27
N LYS A 214 -5.90 -11.78 -5.54
CA LYS A 214 -4.84 -11.81 -6.57
C LYS A 214 -3.80 -10.72 -6.33
N VAL A 215 -4.22 -9.57 -5.79
CA VAL A 215 -3.30 -8.48 -5.42
C VAL A 215 -2.42 -8.94 -4.26
N ALA A 216 -3.01 -9.49 -3.19
CA ALA A 216 -2.28 -9.97 -2.03
C ALA A 216 -1.23 -11.04 -2.41
N GLN A 217 -1.60 -12.02 -3.24
CA GLN A 217 -0.68 -13.05 -3.73
C GLN A 217 0.48 -12.48 -4.55
N GLN A 218 0.23 -11.47 -5.39
CA GLN A 218 1.30 -10.82 -6.15
C GLN A 218 2.21 -9.99 -5.24
N LEU A 219 1.65 -9.28 -4.24
CA LEU A 219 2.43 -8.54 -3.25
C LEU A 219 3.41 -9.46 -2.53
N ILE A 220 2.96 -10.61 -2.03
CA ILE A 220 3.82 -11.59 -1.35
C ILE A 220 4.94 -12.05 -2.28
N ARG A 221 4.63 -12.43 -3.52
CA ARG A 221 5.65 -12.84 -4.50
C ARG A 221 6.70 -11.77 -4.78
N PHE A 222 6.33 -10.48 -4.76
CA PHE A 222 7.29 -9.40 -4.95
C PHE A 222 8.13 -9.18 -3.70
N ILE A 223 7.55 -9.32 -2.51
CA ILE A 223 8.26 -9.29 -1.23
C ILE A 223 9.29 -10.42 -1.19
N GLU A 224 8.90 -11.67 -1.50
CA GLU A 224 9.78 -12.84 -1.56
C GLU A 224 10.93 -12.73 -2.57
N ARG A 225 10.75 -11.91 -3.61
CA ARG A 225 11.77 -11.66 -4.64
C ARG A 225 12.59 -10.40 -4.38
N ASP A 226 12.40 -9.78 -3.23
CA ASP A 226 13.03 -8.51 -2.88
C ASP A 226 12.89 -7.44 -3.99
N THR A 227 11.71 -7.40 -4.60
CA THR A 227 11.43 -6.47 -5.69
C THR A 227 11.13 -5.09 -5.11
N SER A 228 11.96 -4.10 -5.35
CA SER A 228 11.78 -2.75 -4.80
C SER A 228 10.68 -1.94 -5.52
N TYR A 229 10.34 -2.26 -6.77
CA TYR A 229 9.31 -1.58 -7.55
C TYR A 229 8.59 -2.54 -8.47
N ALA A 230 7.25 -2.51 -8.48
CA ALA A 230 6.46 -3.27 -9.45
C ALA A 230 5.08 -2.65 -9.71
N ILE A 231 4.57 -2.88 -10.91
CA ILE A 231 3.17 -2.63 -11.27
C ILE A 231 2.41 -3.95 -11.15
N ILE A 232 1.38 -3.97 -10.30
CA ILE A 232 0.58 -5.17 -10.03
C ILE A 232 -0.38 -5.44 -11.18
N GLY A 233 -0.28 -6.63 -11.78
CA GLY A 233 -1.12 -7.08 -12.90
C GLY A 233 -0.52 -6.80 -14.28
N LEU A 234 -0.39 -7.87 -15.07
CA LEU A 234 0.26 -7.80 -16.39
C LEU A 234 -0.39 -6.79 -17.33
N ARG A 235 -1.73 -6.75 -17.37
CA ARG A 235 -2.47 -5.80 -18.20
C ARG A 235 -2.17 -4.34 -17.87
N TYR A 236 -1.92 -4.03 -16.60
CA TYR A 236 -1.56 -2.66 -16.17
C TYR A 236 -0.12 -2.32 -16.50
N ARG A 237 0.79 -3.30 -16.48
CA ARG A 237 2.16 -3.10 -16.99
C ARG A 237 2.15 -2.72 -18.46
N LEU A 238 1.35 -3.44 -19.25
CA LEU A 238 1.18 -3.12 -20.68
C LEU A 238 0.56 -1.74 -20.87
N LEU A 239 -0.48 -1.41 -20.08
CA LEU A 239 -1.13 -0.09 -20.12
C LEU A 239 -0.14 1.03 -19.81
N VAL A 240 0.69 0.87 -18.77
CA VAL A 240 1.71 1.87 -18.42
C VAL A 240 2.76 1.98 -19.50
N TRP A 241 3.22 0.86 -20.05
CA TRP A 241 4.19 0.85 -21.15
C TRP A 241 3.64 1.56 -22.40
N LEU A 242 2.44 1.27 -22.83
CA LEU A 242 1.79 1.95 -23.95
C LEU A 242 1.53 3.44 -23.63
N GLY A 243 1.06 3.72 -22.43
CA GLY A 243 0.77 5.09 -21.97
C GLY A 243 2.01 5.97 -21.88
N SER A 244 3.18 5.39 -21.56
CA SER A 244 4.44 6.15 -21.52
C SER A 244 4.87 6.70 -22.91
N MET A 245 4.33 6.14 -23.99
CA MET A 245 4.59 6.57 -25.37
C MET A 245 3.67 7.71 -25.83
N LEU A 246 2.62 8.02 -25.04
CA LEU A 246 1.61 9.00 -25.40
C LEU A 246 1.73 10.27 -24.55
N PRO A 247 1.43 11.45 -25.10
CA PRO A 247 1.33 12.66 -24.28
C PRO A 247 0.28 12.50 -23.17
N GLN A 248 0.65 12.75 -21.92
CA GLN A 248 -0.21 12.55 -20.74
C GLN A 248 -1.60 13.17 -20.88
N ARG A 249 -1.70 14.36 -21.51
CA ARG A 249 -2.98 15.04 -21.77
C ARG A 249 -3.96 14.23 -22.64
N TRP A 250 -3.44 13.32 -23.48
CA TRP A 250 -4.31 12.48 -24.34
C TRP A 250 -4.89 11.34 -23.52
N ILE A 251 -4.11 10.76 -22.63
CA ILE A 251 -4.54 9.70 -21.73
C ILE A 251 -5.66 10.20 -20.81
N ILE A 252 -5.48 11.39 -20.22
CA ILE A 252 -6.47 12.01 -19.31
C ILE A 252 -7.81 12.32 -20.01
N ARG A 253 -7.80 12.59 -21.31
CA ARG A 253 -9.04 12.85 -22.09
C ARG A 253 -9.83 11.58 -22.40
N VAL A 254 -9.20 10.42 -22.37
CA VAL A 254 -9.82 9.12 -22.68
C VAL A 254 -10.33 8.43 -21.40
N LEU A 255 -9.77 8.79 -20.23
CA LEU A 255 -10.20 8.32 -18.91
C LEU A 255 -11.36 9.15 -18.37
#